data_2a5a8ca981c6de7921875777c19c9ec4
#
_entry.id   2a5a8ca981c6de7921875777c19c9ec4
#
_cell.length_a   1.000
_cell.length_b   1.000
_cell.length_c   1.000
_cell.angle_alpha   90.00
_cell.angle_beta   90.00
_cell.angle_gamma   90.00
#
_symmetry.space_group_name_H-M   'P 1'
#
loop_
_entity.id
_entity.type
_entity.pdbx_description
1 polymer ?
#
loop_
_entity_poly.entity_id
_entity_poly.type
_entity_poly.pdbx_seq_one_letter_code
_entity_poly.pdbx_strand_id
1 'polypeptide(L)'
;IYLVCEDEGTITGYCGLWTVFGEGNITNMAVHPDYRKKGIGMMLMEEMEKRGIQKKVDVFFLEVRESNDAARRLYEKMKYKQIGIRKRFYERPVEDAIVMSKMYTEGNIC
;
A
#
# COMPACT_ATOMS: atom_id res chain seq x y z
N ILE A 1 -11.22 2.70 -5.68
CA ILE A 1 -10.60 4.04 -5.56
C ILE A 1 -9.21 4.03 -6.18
N TYR A 2 -8.93 5.03 -6.97
CA TYR A 2 -7.58 5.23 -7.51
C TYR A 2 -7.13 6.64 -7.16
N LEU A 3 -5.90 6.74 -6.65
CA LEU A 3 -5.29 8.03 -6.36
C LEU A 3 -4.07 8.21 -7.25
N VAL A 4 -3.89 9.43 -7.73
CA VAL A 4 -2.76 9.81 -8.56
C VAL A 4 -2.11 11.04 -7.95
N CYS A 5 -0.78 11.01 -7.85
CA CYS A 5 -0.02 12.18 -7.47
C CYS A 5 0.59 12.78 -8.72
N GLU A 6 0.42 14.07 -8.92
CA GLU A 6 0.86 14.75 -10.13
C GLU A 6 1.65 16.01 -9.78
N ASP A 7 2.73 16.24 -10.51
CA ASP A 7 3.56 17.42 -10.36
C ASP A 7 3.78 18.03 -11.74
N GLU A 8 3.21 19.22 -11.95
CA GLU A 8 3.34 19.95 -13.20
C GLU A 8 3.05 19.11 -14.45
N GLY A 9 1.95 18.35 -14.39
CA GLY A 9 1.52 17.50 -15.51
C GLY A 9 2.18 16.14 -15.57
N THR A 10 3.13 15.85 -14.68
CA THR A 10 3.79 14.55 -14.62
C THR A 10 3.18 13.71 -13.51
N ILE A 11 2.77 12.50 -13.83
CA ILE A 11 2.29 11.57 -12.81
C ILE A 11 3.50 11.02 -12.04
N THR A 12 3.59 11.36 -10.77
CA THR A 12 4.72 10.98 -9.92
C THR A 12 4.47 9.71 -9.13
N GLY A 13 3.21 9.33 -8.97
CA GLY A 13 2.86 8.09 -8.29
C GLY A 13 1.37 7.82 -8.35
N TYR A 14 1.01 6.58 -8.05
CA TYR A 14 -0.40 6.19 -8.00
C TYR A 14 -0.60 5.03 -7.06
N CYS A 15 -1.84 4.84 -6.65
CA CYS A 15 -2.22 3.79 -5.73
C CYS A 15 -3.70 3.45 -5.92
N GLY A 16 -4.03 2.17 -5.85
CA GLY A 16 -5.40 1.71 -5.94
C GLY A 16 -5.89 1.10 -4.64
N LEU A 17 -7.18 1.15 -4.40
CA LEU A 17 -7.81 0.50 -3.26
C LEU A 17 -9.08 -0.18 -3.72
N TRP A 18 -9.19 -1.46 -3.42
CA TRP A 18 -10.38 -2.25 -3.67
C TRP A 18 -10.98 -2.66 -2.33
N THR A 19 -12.27 -2.34 -2.11
CA THR A 19 -12.90 -2.58 -0.83
C THR A 19 -13.97 -3.67 -0.91
N VAL A 20 -13.98 -4.56 0.08
CA VAL A 20 -14.98 -5.62 0.20
C VAL A 20 -15.25 -5.83 1.68
N PHE A 21 -16.49 -5.58 2.11
CA PHE A 21 -16.95 -5.88 3.47
C PHE A 21 -15.99 -5.44 4.58
N GLY A 22 -15.59 -4.19 4.55
CA GLY A 22 -14.71 -3.66 5.60
C GLY A 22 -13.24 -3.93 5.38
N GLU A 23 -12.89 -4.70 4.35
CA GLU A 23 -11.50 -4.95 3.98
C GLU A 23 -11.08 -4.05 2.84
N GLY A 24 -9.91 -3.46 2.95
CA GLY A 24 -9.31 -2.67 1.88
C GLY A 24 -8.08 -3.37 1.35
N ASN A 25 -8.04 -3.63 0.05
CA ASN A 25 -6.89 -4.25 -0.61
C ASN A 25 -6.17 -3.19 -1.41
N ILE A 26 -4.95 -2.87 -1.01
CA ILE A 26 -4.14 -1.86 -1.69
C ILE A 26 -3.46 -2.52 -2.88
N THR A 27 -3.67 -1.94 -4.06
CA THR A 27 -3.17 -2.50 -5.31
C THR A 27 -2.39 -1.46 -6.09
N ASN A 28 -1.50 -1.93 -6.95
CA ASN A 28 -0.83 -1.10 -7.96
C ASN A 28 -0.15 0.16 -7.38
N MET A 29 0.45 0.04 -6.20
CA MET A 29 1.21 1.14 -5.62
C MET A 29 2.51 1.32 -6.40
N ALA A 30 2.74 2.52 -6.94
CA ALA A 30 3.97 2.82 -7.66
C ALA A 30 4.34 4.30 -7.52
N VAL A 31 5.65 4.56 -7.50
CA VAL A 31 6.19 5.91 -7.49
C VAL A 31 7.22 6.00 -8.61
N HIS A 32 7.10 7.05 -9.43
CA HIS A 32 8.02 7.28 -10.53
C HIS A 32 9.47 7.32 -10.00
N PRO A 33 10.43 6.64 -10.66
CA PRO A 33 11.80 6.55 -10.14
C PRO A 33 12.46 7.90 -9.82
N ASP A 34 12.19 8.93 -10.62
CA ASP A 34 12.76 10.25 -10.40
C ASP A 34 12.17 10.99 -9.19
N TYR A 35 11.10 10.46 -8.64
CA TYR A 35 10.39 11.10 -7.52
C TYR A 35 10.42 10.26 -6.25
N ARG A 36 11.24 9.24 -6.23
CA ARG A 36 11.38 8.40 -5.03
C ARG A 36 12.13 9.13 -3.94
N LYS A 37 11.95 8.69 -2.69
CA LYS A 37 12.56 9.30 -1.50
C LYS A 37 12.10 10.73 -1.22
N LYS A 38 10.93 11.11 -1.77
CA LYS A 38 10.34 12.43 -1.54
C LYS A 38 9.04 12.35 -0.74
N GLY A 39 8.76 11.20 -0.14
CA GLY A 39 7.55 11.02 0.67
C GLY A 39 6.27 10.81 -0.10
N ILE A 40 6.33 10.63 -1.42
CA ILE A 40 5.13 10.46 -2.25
C ILE A 40 4.41 9.16 -1.91
N GLY A 41 5.16 8.07 -1.71
CA GLY A 41 4.56 6.80 -1.34
C GLY A 41 3.79 6.88 -0.03
N MET A 42 4.39 7.50 0.98
CA MET A 42 3.73 7.68 2.27
C MET A 42 2.48 8.56 2.14
N MET A 43 2.59 9.65 1.38
CA MET A 43 1.46 10.56 1.17
C MET A 43 0.30 9.83 0.49
N LEU A 44 0.58 9.03 -0.53
CA LEU A 44 -0.45 8.25 -1.22
C LEU A 44 -1.10 7.25 -0.28
N MET A 45 -0.31 6.55 0.51
CA MET A 45 -0.82 5.57 1.47
C MET A 45 -1.67 6.23 2.54
N GLU A 46 -1.23 7.35 3.09
CA GLU A 46 -2.00 8.07 4.11
C GLU A 46 -3.35 8.53 3.58
N GLU A 47 -3.37 9.08 2.37
CA GLU A 47 -4.62 9.51 1.76
C GLU A 47 -5.53 8.31 1.45
N MET A 48 -4.94 7.22 0.99
CA MET A 48 -5.69 6.01 0.69
C MET A 48 -6.35 5.44 1.94
N GLU A 49 -5.61 5.38 3.05
CA GLU A 49 -6.15 4.90 4.31
C GLU A 49 -7.28 5.80 4.80
N LYS A 50 -7.10 7.12 4.69
CA LYS A 50 -8.12 8.08 5.08
C LYS A 50 -9.42 7.84 4.30
N ARG A 51 -9.31 7.67 2.99
CA ARG A 51 -10.49 7.43 2.15
C ARG A 51 -11.11 6.07 2.42
N GLY A 52 -10.29 5.06 2.68
CA GLY A 52 -10.78 3.74 3.03
C GLY A 52 -11.57 3.77 4.32
N ILE A 53 -11.07 4.47 5.33
CA ILE A 53 -11.76 4.60 6.61
C ILE A 53 -13.10 5.29 6.43
N GLN A 54 -13.18 6.30 5.56
CA GLN A 54 -14.44 6.95 5.25
C GLN A 54 -15.45 5.99 4.61
N LYS A 55 -14.96 4.93 3.96
CA LYS A 55 -15.79 3.89 3.36
C LYS A 55 -15.97 2.68 4.28
N LYS A 56 -15.69 2.86 5.57
CA LYS A 56 -15.87 1.82 6.59
C LYS A 56 -14.89 0.66 6.49
N VAL A 57 -13.72 0.88 5.90
CA VAL A 57 -12.63 -0.09 5.92
C VAL A 57 -12.00 -0.06 7.30
N ASP A 58 -11.84 -1.23 7.91
CA ASP A 58 -11.21 -1.35 9.21
C ASP A 58 -9.94 -2.20 9.19
N VAL A 59 -9.63 -2.82 8.06
CA VAL A 59 -8.37 -3.54 7.89
C VAL A 59 -7.88 -3.37 6.46
N PHE A 60 -6.59 -3.08 6.31
CA PHE A 60 -5.96 -2.92 5.01
C PHE A 60 -4.98 -4.06 4.77
N PHE A 61 -5.00 -4.60 3.57
CA PHE A 61 -4.08 -5.64 3.13
C PHE A 61 -3.29 -5.16 1.92
N LEU A 62 -2.06 -5.62 1.81
CA LEU A 62 -1.26 -5.40 0.62
C LEU A 62 -0.30 -6.57 0.42
N GLU A 63 0.23 -6.67 -0.78
CA GLU A 63 1.22 -7.66 -1.11
C GLU A 63 2.43 -6.93 -1.69
N VAL A 64 3.61 -7.37 -1.32
CA VAL A 64 4.85 -6.73 -1.77
C VAL A 64 5.87 -7.81 -2.10
N ARG A 65 6.69 -7.58 -3.14
CA ARG A 65 7.77 -8.51 -3.48
C ARG A 65 8.72 -8.63 -2.30
N GLU A 66 9.13 -9.85 -2.01
CA GLU A 66 10.07 -10.11 -0.93
C GLU A 66 11.32 -9.25 -1.05
N SER A 67 11.81 -9.05 -2.26
CA SER A 67 13.04 -8.29 -2.51
C SER A 67 12.85 -6.76 -2.48
N ASN A 68 11.60 -6.28 -2.43
CA ASN A 68 11.35 -4.84 -2.46
C ASN A 68 11.52 -4.23 -1.07
N ASP A 69 12.77 -4.07 -0.66
CA ASP A 69 13.12 -3.60 0.69
C ASP A 69 12.59 -2.19 0.95
N ALA A 70 12.66 -1.32 -0.04
CA ALA A 70 12.19 0.07 0.12
C ALA A 70 10.69 0.13 0.43
N ALA A 71 9.89 -0.64 -0.30
CA ALA A 71 8.45 -0.70 -0.07
C ALA A 71 8.15 -1.35 1.28
N ARG A 72 8.86 -2.42 1.60
CA ARG A 72 8.64 -3.10 2.88
C ARG A 72 8.93 -2.17 4.05
N ARG A 73 10.01 -1.39 3.97
CA ARG A 73 10.34 -0.42 5.02
C ARG A 73 9.27 0.66 5.14
N LEU A 74 8.73 1.13 4.01
CA LEU A 74 7.65 2.11 4.02
C LEU A 74 6.43 1.54 4.75
N TYR A 75 6.02 0.33 4.39
CA TYR A 75 4.82 -0.27 4.99
C TYR A 75 5.02 -0.56 6.47
N GLU A 76 6.19 -1.04 6.86
CA GLU A 76 6.50 -1.25 8.28
C GLU A 76 6.48 0.06 9.06
N LYS A 77 7.01 1.13 8.47
CA LYS A 77 6.97 2.46 9.08
C LYS A 77 5.53 2.94 9.27
N MET A 78 4.64 2.56 8.38
CA MET A 78 3.23 2.89 8.46
C MET A 78 2.43 1.90 9.31
N LYS A 79 3.11 1.01 10.02
CA LYS A 79 2.50 0.07 10.97
C LYS A 79 1.84 -1.15 10.33
N TYR A 80 2.19 -1.45 9.10
CA TYR A 80 1.79 -2.73 8.50
C TYR A 80 2.64 -3.85 9.07
N LYS A 81 2.03 -4.99 9.30
CA LYS A 81 2.70 -6.18 9.84
C LYS A 81 2.59 -7.31 8.86
N GLN A 82 3.66 -8.09 8.74
CA GLN A 82 3.63 -9.28 7.91
C GLN A 82 2.72 -10.33 8.53
N ILE A 83 1.78 -10.84 7.75
CA ILE A 83 0.84 -11.86 8.21
C ILE A 83 0.95 -13.16 7.43
N GLY A 84 1.68 -13.18 6.32
CA GLY A 84 1.82 -14.38 5.53
C GLY A 84 2.73 -14.19 4.34
N ILE A 85 2.89 -15.26 3.59
CA ILE A 85 3.69 -15.30 2.38
C ILE A 85 2.89 -16.05 1.32
N ARG A 86 2.81 -15.48 0.12
CA ARG A 86 2.28 -16.18 -1.04
C ARG A 86 3.43 -16.66 -1.88
N LYS A 87 3.65 -17.95 -1.92
CA LYS A 87 4.77 -18.54 -2.66
C LYS A 87 4.57 -18.35 -4.15
N ARG A 88 5.65 -17.92 -4.83
CA ARG A 88 5.70 -17.74 -6.28
C ARG A 88 4.54 -16.91 -6.84
N PHE A 89 4.17 -15.88 -6.11
CA PHE A 89 3.05 -15.02 -6.50
C PHE A 89 3.38 -14.18 -7.73
N TYR A 90 4.62 -13.68 -7.81
CA TYR A 90 5.09 -12.89 -8.95
C TYR A 90 5.78 -13.78 -9.96
N GLU A 91 5.65 -13.45 -11.24
CA GLU A 91 6.18 -14.28 -12.31
C GLU A 91 7.44 -13.77 -13.00
N ARG A 92 7.69 -12.48 -13.02
CA ARG A 92 8.80 -11.92 -13.79
C ARG A 92 9.58 -10.90 -13.00
N PRO A 93 10.58 -11.35 -12.23
CA PRO A 93 10.99 -12.75 -11.98
C PRO A 93 10.03 -13.45 -11.03
N VAL A 94 10.16 -14.77 -10.95
CA VAL A 94 9.41 -15.54 -9.96
C VAL A 94 9.89 -15.15 -8.58
N GLU A 95 8.95 -14.78 -7.74
CA GLU A 95 9.28 -14.30 -6.41
C GLU A 95 8.07 -14.45 -5.49
N ASP A 96 8.34 -14.69 -4.21
CA ASP A 96 7.28 -14.73 -3.21
C ASP A 96 6.76 -13.34 -2.93
N ALA A 97 5.48 -13.26 -2.54
CA ALA A 97 4.88 -12.04 -2.04
C ALA A 97 4.80 -12.10 -0.52
N ILE A 98 5.20 -11.01 0.11
CA ILE A 98 4.97 -10.82 1.54
C ILE A 98 3.59 -10.19 1.67
N VAL A 99 2.72 -10.81 2.45
CA VAL A 99 1.38 -10.27 2.70
C VAL A 99 1.43 -9.50 4.01
N MET A 100 0.99 -8.26 3.97
CA MET A 100 1.02 -7.38 5.13
C MET A 100 -0.36 -6.81 5.39
N SER A 101 -0.65 -6.50 6.64
CA SER A 101 -1.92 -5.90 7.01
C SER A 101 -1.76 -4.84 8.09
N LYS A 102 -2.72 -3.92 8.12
CA LYS A 102 -2.83 -2.89 9.14
C LYS A 102 -4.30 -2.79 9.53
N MET A 103 -4.55 -2.88 10.83
CA MET A 103 -5.91 -2.87 11.34
C MET A 103 -6.24 -1.54 11.98
N TYR A 104 -7.42 -1.01 11.62
CA TYR A 104 -8.01 0.17 12.26
C TYR A 104 -9.28 -0.30 12.94
N THR A 105 -9.26 -0.31 14.26
CA THR A 105 -10.45 -0.64 15.03
C THR A 105 -10.84 0.55 15.88
N GLU A 106 -12.10 0.60 16.27
CA GLU A 106 -12.57 1.65 17.15
C GLU A 106 -11.77 1.63 18.44
N GLY A 107 -11.18 2.77 18.78
CA GLY A 107 -10.36 2.87 19.97
C GLY A 107 -8.92 2.38 19.80
N ASN A 108 -8.58 1.91 18.61
CA ASN A 108 -7.22 1.45 18.31
C ASN A 108 -6.75 2.08 17.00
N ILE A 109 -6.61 3.37 17.03
CA ILE A 109 -6.12 4.12 15.87
C ILE A 109 -4.62 4.24 16.01
N CYS A 110 -3.92 3.47 15.22
CA CYS A 110 -2.47 3.48 15.24
C CYS A 110 -1.92 4.28 14.10
#